data_f410a558c7896d6a7b879bd6dba6fa9b
#
_entry.id   f410a558c7896d6a7b879bd6dba6fa9b
#
_cell.length_a   1.000
_cell.length_b   1.000
_cell.length_c   1.000
_cell.angle_alpha   90.00
_cell.angle_beta   90.00
_cell.angle_gamma   90.00
#
_symmetry.space_group_name_H-M   'P 1'
#
loop_
_entity.id
_entity.type
_entity.pdbx_description
1 polymer ?
#
loop_
_entity_poly.entity_id
_entity_poly.type
_entity_poly.pdbx_seq_one_letter_code
_entity_poly.pdbx_strand_id
1 'polypeptide(L)'
;MNEKFSKLGFYPADILLPNKDVDMEKWAVVACDQFTSEPEYWERVEKTVGDAPSTLRLILPEANLKAPNVDEFIADINASMDKYLKENIFETLKDSLIYIERGQSDGKIRHGLIGMVDLDQYDFTPGSGALIRATEGTVLDRIPPRARVRR
;
A
#
# COMPACT_ATOMS: atom_id res chain seq x y z
N MET A 1 -1.41 5.13 -24.99
CA MET A 1 -0.54 5.61 -23.87
C MET A 1 -0.10 7.03 -24.25
N ASN A 2 -0.24 7.99 -23.33
CA ASN A 2 0.06 9.39 -23.64
C ASN A 2 1.59 9.59 -23.67
N GLU A 3 2.14 10.02 -24.83
CA GLU A 3 3.60 10.21 -25.03
C GLU A 3 4.27 11.13 -24.01
N LYS A 4 3.49 12.03 -23.39
CA LYS A 4 4.03 12.92 -22.35
C LYS A 4 4.46 12.17 -21.10
N PHE A 5 3.74 11.11 -20.71
CA PHE A 5 4.07 10.31 -19.55
C PHE A 5 5.23 9.35 -19.79
N SER A 6 5.37 8.82 -21.02
CA SER A 6 6.47 7.89 -21.36
C SER A 6 7.86 8.52 -21.14
N LYS A 7 7.99 9.80 -21.39
CA LYS A 7 9.25 10.54 -21.16
C LYS A 7 9.60 10.78 -19.70
N LEU A 8 8.60 10.64 -18.81
CA LEU A 8 8.77 10.84 -17.36
C LEU A 8 8.99 9.53 -16.61
N GLY A 9 8.74 8.37 -17.25
CA GLY A 9 8.74 7.07 -16.58
C GLY A 9 7.70 6.94 -15.48
N PHE A 10 6.66 7.80 -15.50
CA PHE A 10 5.59 7.86 -14.51
C PHE A 10 4.24 7.92 -15.22
N TYR A 11 3.31 7.04 -14.86
CA TYR A 11 2.07 6.80 -15.58
C TYR A 11 0.85 6.79 -14.67
N PRO A 12 -0.34 7.11 -15.23
CA PRO A 12 -1.60 6.78 -14.59
C PRO A 12 -1.74 5.27 -14.36
N ALA A 13 -2.54 4.91 -13.37
CA ALA A 13 -2.84 3.54 -12.97
C ALA A 13 -4.34 3.28 -12.97
N ASP A 14 -4.74 2.02 -13.03
CA ASP A 14 -6.06 1.61 -12.61
C ASP A 14 -6.07 1.54 -11.07
N ILE A 15 -6.86 2.40 -10.43
CA ILE A 15 -6.86 2.59 -8.98
C ILE A 15 -8.10 1.94 -8.39
N LEU A 16 -7.91 1.10 -7.38
CA LEU A 16 -8.98 0.52 -6.58
C LEU A 16 -9.21 1.39 -5.35
N LEU A 17 -10.40 1.93 -5.21
CA LEU A 17 -10.85 2.63 -4.02
C LEU A 17 -12.00 1.87 -3.36
N PRO A 18 -12.18 1.97 -2.03
CA PRO A 18 -13.36 1.43 -1.39
C PRO A 18 -14.60 2.09 -1.98
N ASN A 19 -15.64 1.30 -2.25
CA ASN A 19 -16.88 1.85 -2.75
C ASN A 19 -17.60 2.67 -1.65
N LYS A 20 -18.61 3.43 -2.04
CA LYS A 20 -19.33 4.38 -1.16
C LYS A 20 -20.05 3.73 0.03
N ASP A 21 -20.30 2.41 -0.02
CA ASP A 21 -21.03 1.68 1.02
C ASP A 21 -20.09 1.11 2.10
N VAL A 22 -18.77 1.26 1.91
CA VAL A 22 -17.76 0.85 2.87
C VAL A 22 -17.64 1.88 4.01
N ASP A 23 -17.69 1.39 5.24
CA ASP A 23 -17.46 2.20 6.44
C ASP A 23 -15.99 2.64 6.51
N MET A 24 -15.73 3.90 6.24
CA MET A 24 -14.37 4.45 6.18
C MET A 24 -13.67 4.50 7.54
N GLU A 25 -14.39 4.55 8.65
CA GLU A 25 -13.78 4.50 10.00
C GLU A 25 -13.18 3.11 10.30
N LYS A 26 -13.77 2.06 9.72
CA LYS A 26 -13.27 0.69 9.82
C LYS A 26 -12.34 0.31 8.68
N TRP A 27 -12.49 0.98 7.53
CA TRP A 27 -11.65 0.72 6.37
C TRP A 27 -10.21 1.17 6.57
N ALA A 28 -10.02 2.41 6.99
CA ALA A 28 -8.70 3.04 7.08
C ALA A 28 -7.98 2.64 8.36
N VAL A 29 -6.81 2.02 8.22
CA VAL A 29 -5.90 1.74 9.34
C VAL A 29 -4.55 2.42 9.11
N VAL A 30 -3.74 2.54 10.16
CA VAL A 30 -2.40 3.10 10.06
C VAL A 30 -1.48 2.23 9.20
N ALA A 31 -0.37 2.80 8.74
CA ALA A 31 0.61 2.06 7.94
C ALA A 31 1.15 0.83 8.71
N CYS A 32 1.39 -0.25 7.99
CA CYS A 32 1.77 -1.56 8.55
C CYS A 32 3.12 -1.58 9.29
N ASP A 33 3.92 -0.54 9.15
CA ASP A 33 5.21 -0.32 9.82
C ASP A 33 5.11 0.54 11.10
N GLN A 34 3.89 0.91 11.49
CA GLN A 34 3.64 1.62 12.74
C GLN A 34 3.32 0.64 13.88
N PHE A 35 3.52 1.07 15.13
CA PHE A 35 3.22 0.29 16.33
C PHE A 35 3.83 -1.12 16.31
N THR A 36 5.09 -1.22 15.88
CA THR A 36 5.80 -2.50 15.68
C THR A 36 6.09 -3.23 16.99
N SER A 37 6.20 -2.50 18.09
CA SER A 37 6.45 -3.02 19.44
C SER A 37 5.22 -3.04 20.33
N GLU A 38 4.04 -2.79 19.77
CA GLU A 38 2.79 -2.62 20.51
C GLU A 38 1.71 -3.57 19.96
N PRO A 39 1.82 -4.90 20.19
CA PRO A 39 0.87 -5.87 19.67
C PRO A 39 -0.58 -5.60 20.13
N GLU A 40 -0.76 -5.09 21.36
CA GLU A 40 -2.06 -4.69 21.90
C GLU A 40 -2.75 -3.57 21.10
N TYR A 41 -1.98 -2.74 20.36
CA TYR A 41 -2.56 -1.77 19.43
C TYR A 41 -3.31 -2.50 18.32
N TRP A 42 -2.68 -3.48 17.68
CA TRP A 42 -3.27 -4.23 16.57
C TRP A 42 -4.45 -5.09 17.03
N GLU A 43 -4.42 -5.64 18.26
CA GLU A 43 -5.57 -6.33 18.85
C GLU A 43 -6.78 -5.40 19.03
N ARG A 44 -6.57 -4.15 19.45
CA ARG A 44 -7.65 -3.16 19.54
C ARG A 44 -8.21 -2.79 18.18
N VAL A 45 -7.34 -2.63 17.17
CA VAL A 45 -7.77 -2.36 15.78
C VAL A 45 -8.62 -3.50 15.27
N GLU A 46 -8.16 -4.74 15.44
CA GLU A 46 -8.89 -5.96 15.07
C GLU A 46 -10.29 -5.98 15.67
N LYS A 47 -10.38 -5.72 16.98
CA LYS A 47 -11.68 -5.67 17.70
C LYS A 47 -12.59 -4.55 17.19
N THR A 48 -12.03 -3.41 16.81
CA THR A 48 -12.80 -2.27 16.29
C THR A 48 -13.33 -2.54 14.89
N VAL A 49 -12.50 -3.13 14.03
CA VAL A 49 -12.85 -3.48 12.66
C VAL A 49 -13.88 -4.61 12.64
N GLY A 50 -13.73 -5.64 13.47
CA GLY A 50 -14.59 -6.82 13.48
C GLY A 50 -14.64 -7.48 12.10
N ASP A 51 -15.85 -7.81 11.63
CA ASP A 51 -16.08 -8.46 10.33
C ASP A 51 -16.21 -7.48 9.15
N ALA A 52 -16.08 -6.17 9.41
CA ALA A 52 -16.22 -5.17 8.36
C ALA A 52 -15.06 -5.24 7.34
N PRO A 53 -15.30 -4.89 6.07
CA PRO A 53 -14.24 -4.66 5.11
C PRO A 53 -13.23 -3.61 5.62
N SER A 54 -11.94 -3.94 5.54
CA SER A 54 -10.88 -3.07 6.06
C SER A 54 -9.55 -3.32 5.35
N THR A 55 -8.74 -2.28 5.23
CA THR A 55 -7.35 -2.42 4.79
C THR A 55 -6.51 -3.24 5.79
N LEU A 56 -6.97 -3.41 7.03
CA LEU A 56 -6.35 -4.34 7.98
C LEU A 56 -6.23 -5.76 7.41
N ARG A 57 -7.22 -6.21 6.62
CA ARG A 57 -7.24 -7.53 5.98
C ARG A 57 -6.32 -7.64 4.76
N LEU A 58 -5.74 -6.51 4.32
CA LEU A 58 -4.94 -6.40 3.09
C LEU A 58 -3.47 -6.08 3.37
N ILE A 59 -3.10 -5.90 4.62
CA ILE A 59 -1.75 -5.55 5.04
C ILE A 59 -1.15 -6.63 5.94
N LEU A 60 0.18 -6.74 5.92
CA LEU A 60 0.94 -7.53 6.89
C LEU A 60 1.64 -6.57 7.85
N PRO A 61 1.14 -6.39 9.08
CA PRO A 61 1.80 -5.57 10.09
C PRO A 61 3.22 -6.03 10.35
N GLU A 62 4.14 -5.10 10.51
CA GLU A 62 5.56 -5.43 10.74
C GLU A 62 5.76 -6.25 12.02
N ALA A 63 4.91 -6.05 13.02
CA ALA A 63 4.88 -6.87 14.22
C ALA A 63 4.74 -8.38 13.94
N ASN A 64 4.10 -8.73 12.81
CA ASN A 64 3.82 -10.12 12.41
C ASN A 64 4.82 -10.68 11.39
N LEU A 65 5.78 -9.89 10.88
CA LEU A 65 6.72 -10.36 9.85
C LEU A 65 7.58 -11.54 10.26
N LYS A 66 7.85 -11.70 11.55
CA LYS A 66 8.66 -12.79 12.12
C LYS A 66 7.82 -13.80 12.91
N ALA A 67 6.51 -13.73 12.81
CA ALA A 67 5.63 -14.68 13.49
C ALA A 67 5.82 -16.09 12.90
N PRO A 68 5.77 -17.15 13.73
CA PRO A 68 5.91 -18.53 13.26
C PRO A 68 4.87 -18.91 12.18
N ASN A 69 3.69 -18.29 12.21
CA ASN A 69 2.58 -18.50 11.30
C ASN A 69 2.43 -17.39 10.24
N VAL A 70 3.50 -16.70 9.87
CA VAL A 70 3.48 -15.63 8.87
C VAL A 70 2.87 -16.07 7.53
N ASP A 71 3.05 -17.34 7.17
CA ASP A 71 2.51 -17.91 5.93
C ASP A 71 0.98 -17.99 5.94
N GLU A 72 0.38 -18.26 7.10
CA GLU A 72 -1.07 -18.23 7.28
C GLU A 72 -1.61 -16.80 7.11
N PHE A 73 -0.98 -15.82 7.74
CA PHE A 73 -1.34 -14.40 7.55
C PHE A 73 -1.30 -13.98 6.08
N ILE A 74 -0.26 -14.38 5.35
CA ILE A 74 -0.13 -14.05 3.94
C ILE A 74 -1.26 -14.71 3.12
N ALA A 75 -1.58 -15.96 3.41
CA ALA A 75 -2.68 -16.67 2.74
C ALA A 75 -4.03 -16.01 3.00
N ASP A 76 -4.30 -15.59 4.24
CA ASP A 76 -5.53 -14.89 4.62
C ASP A 76 -5.64 -13.51 3.96
N ILE A 77 -4.53 -12.77 3.84
CA ILE A 77 -4.49 -11.49 3.15
C ILE A 77 -4.84 -11.67 1.67
N ASN A 78 -4.22 -12.64 1.00
CA ASN A 78 -4.49 -12.92 -0.41
C ASN A 78 -5.94 -13.37 -0.63
N ALA A 79 -6.47 -14.23 0.24
CA ALA A 79 -7.88 -14.64 0.21
C ALA A 79 -8.84 -13.46 0.43
N SER A 80 -8.49 -12.54 1.33
CA SER A 80 -9.26 -11.32 1.59
C SER A 80 -9.28 -10.39 0.38
N MET A 81 -8.16 -10.22 -0.32
CA MET A 81 -8.09 -9.44 -1.56
C MET A 81 -9.00 -10.03 -2.62
N ASP A 82 -8.92 -11.35 -2.86
CA ASP A 82 -9.78 -12.05 -3.80
C ASP A 82 -11.27 -11.92 -3.45
N LYS A 83 -11.59 -12.02 -2.16
CA LYS A 83 -12.94 -11.82 -1.65
C LYS A 83 -13.44 -10.41 -1.95
N TYR A 84 -12.66 -9.38 -1.62
CA TYR A 84 -13.04 -7.98 -1.81
C TYR A 84 -13.25 -7.62 -3.29
N LEU A 85 -12.44 -8.20 -4.18
CA LEU A 85 -12.64 -8.05 -5.63
C LEU A 85 -13.94 -8.71 -6.11
N LYS A 86 -14.29 -9.89 -5.58
CA LYS A 86 -15.53 -10.62 -5.94
C LYS A 86 -16.79 -9.97 -5.37
N GLU A 87 -16.70 -9.39 -4.19
CA GLU A 87 -17.84 -8.79 -3.48
C GLU A 87 -18.06 -7.32 -3.83
N ASN A 88 -17.32 -6.78 -4.83
CA ASN A 88 -17.41 -5.38 -5.25
C ASN A 88 -17.17 -4.38 -4.10
N ILE A 89 -16.27 -4.72 -3.17
CA ILE A 89 -15.85 -3.79 -2.11
C ILE A 89 -15.11 -2.59 -2.70
N PHE A 90 -14.52 -2.76 -3.88
CA PHE A 90 -13.81 -1.72 -4.61
C PHE A 90 -14.63 -1.16 -5.77
N GLU A 91 -14.45 0.13 -6.03
CA GLU A 91 -14.66 0.74 -7.34
C GLU A 91 -13.31 0.94 -8.04
N THR A 92 -13.30 0.88 -9.37
CA THR A 92 -12.09 1.05 -10.17
C THR A 92 -12.12 2.38 -10.90
N LEU A 93 -11.14 3.24 -10.61
CA LEU A 93 -10.86 4.43 -11.40
C LEU A 93 -9.76 4.12 -12.41
N LYS A 94 -10.14 4.04 -13.68
CA LYS A 94 -9.22 3.70 -14.76
C LYS A 94 -8.39 4.90 -15.21
N ASP A 95 -7.14 4.61 -15.61
CA ASP A 95 -6.21 5.59 -16.22
C ASP A 95 -6.10 6.89 -15.38
N SER A 96 -5.91 6.73 -14.07
CA SER A 96 -6.02 7.81 -13.07
C SER A 96 -4.74 7.98 -12.27
N LEU A 97 -4.59 9.17 -11.70
CA LEU A 97 -3.57 9.50 -10.69
C LEU A 97 -4.28 9.92 -9.40
N ILE A 98 -3.68 9.60 -8.24
CA ILE A 98 -4.14 10.15 -6.97
C ILE A 98 -3.32 11.40 -6.64
N TYR A 99 -3.98 12.52 -6.47
CA TYR A 99 -3.37 13.73 -5.92
C TYR A 99 -3.53 13.71 -4.39
N ILE A 100 -2.42 13.90 -3.69
CA ILE A 100 -2.38 13.96 -2.23
C ILE A 100 -2.06 15.39 -1.81
N GLU A 101 -2.84 15.87 -0.86
CA GLU A 101 -2.59 17.10 -0.14
C GLU A 101 -2.57 16.81 1.36
N ARG A 102 -1.43 17.04 2.02
CA ARG A 102 -1.23 16.75 3.43
C ARG A 102 -0.80 17.99 4.19
N GLY A 103 -1.66 18.49 5.09
CA GLY A 103 -1.28 19.49 6.06
C GLY A 103 -0.31 18.91 7.09
N GLN A 104 0.74 19.67 7.42
CA GLN A 104 1.74 19.33 8.44
C GLN A 104 1.54 20.20 9.68
N SER A 105 2.05 19.76 10.82
CA SER A 105 1.94 20.47 12.11
C SER A 105 2.63 21.84 12.11
N ASP A 106 3.59 22.06 11.20
CA ASP A 106 4.28 23.34 10.99
C ASP A 106 3.51 24.31 10.07
N GLY A 107 2.27 23.96 9.68
CA GLY A 107 1.41 24.75 8.80
C GLY A 107 1.71 24.64 7.30
N LYS A 108 2.71 23.86 6.90
CA LYS A 108 3.00 23.61 5.49
C LYS A 108 2.08 22.53 4.92
N ILE A 109 1.85 22.62 3.61
CA ILE A 109 1.10 21.61 2.86
C ILE A 109 2.09 20.87 1.96
N ARG A 110 2.10 19.55 2.08
CA ARG A 110 2.84 18.65 1.18
C ARG A 110 1.92 18.17 0.09
N HIS A 111 2.32 18.35 -1.16
CA HIS A 111 1.63 17.87 -2.34
C HIS A 111 2.33 16.63 -2.89
N GLY A 112 1.55 15.65 -3.40
CA GLY A 112 2.09 14.44 -3.98
C GLY A 112 1.18 13.86 -5.07
N LEU A 113 1.76 13.02 -5.92
CA LEU A 113 1.05 12.22 -6.90
C LEU A 113 1.39 10.74 -6.68
N ILE A 114 0.36 9.89 -6.76
CA ILE A 114 0.54 8.43 -6.79
C ILE A 114 0.14 7.95 -8.18
N GLY A 115 0.98 7.10 -8.76
CA GLY A 115 0.78 6.47 -10.05
C GLY A 115 1.73 5.29 -10.22
N MET A 116 1.87 4.80 -11.44
CA MET A 116 2.80 3.74 -11.80
C MET A 116 4.16 4.31 -12.21
N VAL A 117 5.23 3.56 -11.90
CA VAL A 117 6.60 3.85 -12.28
C VAL A 117 7.07 2.80 -13.26
N ASP A 118 7.74 3.22 -14.34
CA ASP A 118 8.40 2.32 -15.28
C ASP A 118 9.70 1.77 -14.66
N LEU A 119 9.68 0.51 -14.28
CA LEU A 119 10.82 -0.13 -13.63
C LEU A 119 12.04 -0.29 -14.55
N ASP A 120 11.86 -0.27 -15.87
CA ASP A 120 12.97 -0.31 -16.82
C ASP A 120 13.79 1.00 -16.82
N GLN A 121 13.20 2.08 -16.30
CA GLN A 121 13.85 3.37 -16.12
C GLN A 121 14.38 3.59 -14.69
N TYR A 122 14.29 2.59 -13.84
CA TYR A 122 14.70 2.64 -12.45
C TYR A 122 16.06 2.00 -12.26
N ASP A 123 17.00 2.73 -11.68
CA ASP A 123 18.35 2.21 -11.41
C ASP A 123 18.77 2.51 -9.96
N PHE A 124 19.09 1.46 -9.22
CA PHE A 124 19.54 1.51 -7.84
C PHE A 124 21.01 1.90 -7.68
N THR A 125 21.78 1.94 -8.78
CA THR A 125 23.21 2.21 -8.71
C THR A 125 23.47 3.64 -8.24
N PRO A 126 24.23 3.86 -7.16
CA PRO A 126 24.58 5.18 -6.70
C PRO A 126 25.28 5.99 -7.80
N GLY A 127 24.82 7.22 -8.05
CA GLY A 127 25.37 8.08 -9.09
C GLY A 127 24.92 7.76 -10.51
N SER A 128 24.00 6.81 -10.72
CA SER A 128 23.43 6.55 -12.04
C SER A 128 22.76 7.79 -12.64
N GLY A 129 22.75 7.86 -13.98
CA GLY A 129 22.03 8.89 -14.72
C GLY A 129 20.54 8.60 -14.92
N ALA A 130 20.00 7.55 -14.28
CA ALA A 130 18.61 7.15 -14.44
C ALA A 130 17.64 8.27 -14.03
N LEU A 131 16.53 8.35 -14.76
CA LEU A 131 15.47 9.33 -14.50
C LEU A 131 14.84 9.10 -13.14
N ILE A 132 14.62 7.82 -12.77
CA ILE A 132 14.04 7.40 -11.51
C ILE A 132 15.14 6.73 -10.68
N ARG A 133 15.31 7.18 -9.45
CA ARG A 133 16.40 6.75 -8.55
C ARG A 133 15.85 6.21 -7.25
N ALA A 134 16.58 5.29 -6.64
CA ALA A 134 16.31 4.87 -5.28
C ALA A 134 16.46 6.04 -4.30
N THR A 135 15.49 6.21 -3.41
CA THR A 135 15.52 7.25 -2.37
C THR A 135 16.34 6.79 -1.16
N GLU A 136 16.35 5.48 -0.90
CA GLU A 136 17.02 4.87 0.25
C GLU A 136 17.32 3.39 0.00
N GLY A 137 18.17 2.80 0.83
CA GLY A 137 18.41 1.35 0.83
C GLY A 137 17.26 0.59 1.49
N THR A 138 16.88 -0.53 0.91
CA THR A 138 15.82 -1.40 1.44
C THR A 138 16.39 -2.40 2.44
N VAL A 139 15.66 -2.68 3.52
CA VAL A 139 15.95 -3.76 4.46
C VAL A 139 15.57 -5.08 3.81
N LEU A 140 16.58 -5.85 3.37
CA LEU A 140 16.41 -7.04 2.52
C LEU A 140 15.54 -8.12 3.17
N ASP A 141 15.64 -8.33 4.48
CA ASP A 141 14.88 -9.36 5.20
C ASP A 141 13.36 -9.12 5.18
N ARG A 142 12.93 -7.90 4.89
CA ARG A 142 11.52 -7.52 4.82
C ARG A 142 10.90 -7.76 3.45
N ILE A 143 11.71 -7.98 2.42
CA ILE A 143 11.23 -8.10 1.03
C ILE A 143 10.45 -9.40 0.80
N PRO A 144 10.96 -10.61 1.16
CA PRO A 144 10.30 -11.86 0.79
C PRO A 144 8.87 -11.99 1.30
N PRO A 145 8.55 -11.76 2.59
CA PRO A 145 7.17 -11.87 3.07
C PRO A 145 6.26 -10.80 2.45
N ARG A 146 6.74 -9.58 2.24
CA ARG A 146 5.95 -8.51 1.61
C ARG A 146 5.69 -8.74 0.13
N ALA A 147 6.63 -9.32 -0.60
CA ALA A 147 6.45 -9.69 -2.01
C ALA A 147 5.37 -10.76 -2.18
N ARG A 148 5.22 -11.68 -1.21
CA ARG A 148 4.22 -12.76 -1.22
C ARG A 148 2.79 -12.27 -0.94
N VAL A 149 2.63 -11.13 -0.27
CA VAL A 149 1.32 -10.48 -0.04
C VAL A 149 0.73 -9.91 -1.33
N ARG A 150 1.53 -9.74 -2.39
CA ARG A 150 1.13 -9.05 -3.63
C ARG A 150 1.13 -9.95 -4.86
N ARG A 151 1.09 -11.24 -4.65
CA ARG A 151 1.09 -12.22 -5.77
C ARG A 151 -0.28 -12.52 -6.30
#